data_abaadcfaa7faa3391849fdabe20c0ec6
#
_entry.id   abaadcfaa7faa3391849fdabe20c0ec6
#
_cell.length_a   1.000
_cell.length_b   1.000
_cell.length_c   1.000
_cell.angle_alpha   90.00
_cell.angle_beta   90.00
_cell.angle_gamma   90.00
#
_symmetry.space_group_name_H-M   'P 1'
#
loop_
_entity.id
_entity.type
_entity.pdbx_description
1 polymer ?
#
loop_
_entity_poly.entity_id
_entity_poly.type
_entity_poly.pdbx_seq_one_letter_code
_entity_poly.pdbx_strand_id
1 'polypeptide(L)'
;MNARQEQRHNEAKEEKEQRIQEEVTWVEDYFMSIRQLCPWSLKYWMENKILHITTAGGCELTWCACFTASTHEALLFEYDMDTNIDALYEVTEKIEKKYPELIAFWSHPNEKENNTPKPCVIVQDRSTLTDLRKQVGFEDE
;
A
#
# COMPACT_ATOMS: atom_id res chain seq x y z
N MET A 1 -28.93 -28.06 0.99
CA MET A 1 -28.97 -26.96 1.95
C MET A 1 -30.40 -26.54 2.23
N ASN A 2 -30.81 -26.33 3.46
CA ASN A 2 -32.13 -25.75 3.73
C ASN A 2 -32.09 -24.21 3.62
N ALA A 3 -33.24 -23.56 3.59
CA ALA A 3 -33.35 -22.11 3.42
C ALA A 3 -32.58 -21.30 4.45
N ARG A 4 -32.49 -21.78 5.72
CA ARG A 4 -31.73 -21.10 6.77
C ARG A 4 -30.23 -21.12 6.51
N GLN A 5 -29.71 -22.22 6.00
CA GLN A 5 -28.28 -22.36 5.69
C GLN A 5 -27.88 -21.47 4.52
N GLU A 6 -28.74 -21.39 3.52
CA GLU A 6 -28.52 -20.49 2.37
C GLU A 6 -28.52 -19.02 2.79
N GLN A 7 -29.45 -18.63 3.66
CA GLN A 7 -29.52 -17.26 4.16
C GLN A 7 -28.28 -16.88 4.96
N ARG A 8 -27.79 -17.75 5.85
CA ARG A 8 -26.57 -17.52 6.62
C ARG A 8 -25.34 -17.41 5.72
N HIS A 9 -25.26 -18.25 4.69
CA HIS A 9 -24.16 -18.22 3.75
C HIS A 9 -24.13 -16.90 2.97
N ASN A 10 -25.28 -16.44 2.52
CA ASN A 10 -25.42 -15.18 1.78
C ASN A 10 -25.09 -13.96 2.65
N GLU A 11 -25.55 -13.94 3.90
CA GLU A 11 -25.25 -12.86 4.84
C GLU A 11 -23.75 -12.76 5.14
N ALA A 12 -23.10 -13.90 5.38
CA ALA A 12 -21.66 -13.95 5.62
C ALA A 12 -20.86 -13.48 4.41
N LYS A 13 -21.29 -13.86 3.19
CA LYS A 13 -20.68 -13.43 1.95
C LYS A 13 -20.81 -11.92 1.74
N GLU A 14 -21.99 -11.36 1.96
CA GLU A 14 -22.25 -9.93 1.84
C GLU A 14 -21.42 -9.11 2.83
N GLU A 15 -21.30 -9.54 4.09
CA GLU A 15 -20.48 -8.90 5.10
C GLU A 15 -19.00 -8.91 4.70
N LYS A 16 -18.52 -10.01 4.16
CA LYS A 16 -17.13 -10.15 3.69
C LYS A 16 -16.85 -9.23 2.52
N GLU A 17 -17.75 -9.18 1.53
CA GLU A 17 -17.63 -8.31 0.38
C GLU A 17 -17.65 -6.84 0.78
N GLN A 18 -18.51 -6.45 1.73
CA GLN A 18 -18.58 -5.10 2.25
C GLN A 18 -17.29 -4.69 2.97
N ARG A 19 -16.71 -5.58 3.78
CA ARG A 19 -15.42 -5.30 4.45
C ARG A 19 -14.28 -5.12 3.48
N ILE A 20 -14.20 -5.96 2.44
CA ILE A 20 -13.18 -5.83 1.39
C ILE A 20 -13.35 -4.49 0.67
N GLN A 21 -14.57 -4.09 0.36
CA GLN A 21 -14.86 -2.83 -0.31
C GLN A 21 -14.49 -1.62 0.54
N GLU A 22 -14.76 -1.66 1.84
CA GLU A 22 -14.38 -0.60 2.79
C GLU A 22 -12.85 -0.47 2.88
N GLU A 23 -12.11 -1.57 2.94
CA GLU A 23 -10.65 -1.57 2.98
C GLU A 23 -10.04 -0.99 1.71
N VAL A 24 -10.59 -1.31 0.56
CA VAL A 24 -10.13 -0.77 -0.74
C VAL A 24 -10.41 0.72 -0.83
N THR A 25 -11.55 1.19 -0.31
CA THR A 25 -11.99 2.58 -0.37
C THR A 25 -11.00 3.54 0.28
N TRP A 26 -10.41 3.20 1.45
CA TRP A 26 -9.48 4.14 2.11
C TRP A 26 -8.21 4.36 1.30
N VAL A 27 -7.70 3.34 0.60
CA VAL A 27 -6.51 3.45 -0.25
C VAL A 27 -6.78 4.37 -1.43
N GLU A 28 -7.92 4.20 -2.09
CA GLU A 28 -8.33 5.04 -3.21
C GLU A 28 -8.51 6.49 -2.78
N ASP A 29 -9.20 6.72 -1.66
CA ASP A 29 -9.40 8.05 -1.09
C ASP A 29 -8.07 8.72 -0.74
N TYR A 30 -7.13 7.96 -0.18
CA TYR A 30 -5.79 8.46 0.14
C TYR A 30 -5.04 8.89 -1.12
N PHE A 31 -5.00 8.05 -2.16
CA PHE A 31 -4.34 8.41 -3.41
C PHE A 31 -5.02 9.58 -4.11
N MET A 32 -6.33 9.69 -4.00
CA MET A 32 -7.06 10.86 -4.50
C MET A 32 -6.64 12.14 -3.77
N SER A 33 -6.45 12.07 -2.45
CA SER A 33 -6.08 13.21 -1.63
C SER A 33 -4.66 13.73 -1.94
N ILE A 34 -3.75 12.85 -2.38
CA ILE A 34 -2.36 13.22 -2.69
C ILE A 34 -2.09 13.35 -4.19
N ARG A 35 -3.13 13.35 -5.03
CA ARG A 35 -2.97 13.36 -6.49
C ARG A 35 -2.16 14.53 -7.05
N GLN A 36 -2.11 15.65 -6.35
CA GLN A 36 -1.32 16.81 -6.77
C GLN A 36 0.18 16.59 -6.53
N LEU A 37 0.53 15.81 -5.49
CA LEU A 37 1.91 15.47 -5.15
C LEU A 37 2.37 14.22 -5.89
N CYS A 38 1.49 13.21 -5.99
CA CYS A 38 1.78 11.91 -6.59
C CYS A 38 0.67 11.50 -7.55
N PRO A 39 0.55 12.13 -8.73
CA PRO A 39 -0.56 11.84 -9.66
C PRO A 39 -0.54 10.41 -10.19
N TRP A 40 0.64 9.78 -10.25
CA TRP A 40 0.78 8.41 -10.73
C TRP A 40 0.24 7.36 -9.76
N SER A 41 0.17 7.62 -8.46
CA SER A 41 -0.30 6.65 -7.46
C SER A 41 -1.74 6.24 -7.71
N LEU A 42 -2.63 7.22 -7.90
CA LEU A 42 -4.04 6.92 -8.21
C LEU A 42 -4.18 6.18 -9.53
N LYS A 43 -3.45 6.59 -10.55
CA LYS A 43 -3.45 5.94 -11.86
C LYS A 43 -3.03 4.47 -11.75
N TYR A 44 -1.94 4.19 -11.06
CA TYR A 44 -1.45 2.82 -10.88
C TYR A 44 -2.41 1.97 -10.06
N TRP A 45 -3.06 2.57 -9.06
CA TRP A 45 -4.09 1.88 -8.29
C TRP A 45 -5.27 1.48 -9.18
N MET A 46 -5.78 2.42 -9.97
CA MET A 46 -6.91 2.17 -10.89
C MET A 46 -6.56 1.15 -11.99
N GLU A 47 -5.30 1.07 -12.39
CA GLU A 47 -4.81 0.12 -13.39
C GLU A 47 -4.39 -1.23 -12.79
N ASN A 48 -4.61 -1.46 -11.49
CA ASN A 48 -4.21 -2.68 -10.77
C ASN A 48 -2.69 -2.93 -10.80
N LYS A 49 -1.90 -1.87 -10.79
CA LYS A 49 -0.43 -1.94 -10.80
C LYS A 49 0.18 -1.83 -9.41
N ILE A 50 -0.64 -1.65 -8.38
CA ILE A 50 -0.21 -1.62 -6.98
C ILE A 50 -0.71 -2.89 -6.30
N LEU A 51 0.20 -3.68 -5.76
CA LEU A 51 -0.15 -4.87 -5.00
C LEU A 51 -0.37 -4.49 -3.54
N HIS A 52 -1.59 -4.66 -3.04
CA HIS A 52 -1.99 -4.33 -1.68
C HIS A 52 -1.93 -5.58 -0.80
N ILE A 53 -1.11 -5.51 0.25
CA ILE A 53 -0.85 -6.63 1.15
C ILE A 53 -1.17 -6.20 2.57
N THR A 54 -2.17 -6.84 3.19
CA THR A 54 -2.47 -6.65 4.61
C THR A 54 -1.61 -7.63 5.41
N THR A 55 -0.85 -7.14 6.37
CA THR A 55 0.14 -7.96 7.10
C THR A 55 0.28 -7.53 8.55
N ALA A 56 0.66 -8.48 9.40
CA ALA A 56 1.11 -8.22 10.76
C ALA A 56 2.63 -7.97 10.85
N GLY A 57 3.32 -8.04 9.71
CA GLY A 57 4.77 -7.88 9.60
C GLY A 57 5.50 -9.19 9.33
N GLY A 58 6.78 -9.09 8.97
CA GLY A 58 7.66 -10.23 8.76
C GLY A 58 7.71 -10.80 7.35
N CYS A 59 6.85 -10.35 6.44
CA CYS A 59 6.80 -10.85 5.06
C CYS A 59 7.33 -9.86 4.01
N GLU A 60 7.73 -8.66 4.41
CA GLU A 60 8.02 -7.55 3.50
C GLU A 60 9.19 -7.87 2.56
N LEU A 61 10.27 -8.44 3.08
CA LEU A 61 11.44 -8.77 2.25
C LEU A 61 11.13 -9.85 1.21
N THR A 62 10.28 -10.81 1.58
CA THR A 62 9.84 -11.86 0.65
C THR A 62 9.03 -11.27 -0.50
N TRP A 63 8.09 -10.36 -0.18
CA TRP A 63 7.29 -9.68 -1.20
C TRP A 63 8.13 -8.76 -2.08
N CYS A 64 9.13 -8.06 -1.51
CA CYS A 64 10.05 -7.24 -2.28
C CYS A 64 10.86 -8.07 -3.27
N ALA A 65 11.29 -9.28 -2.89
CA ALA A 65 11.99 -10.19 -3.80
C ALA A 65 11.09 -10.58 -4.99
N CYS A 66 9.81 -10.86 -4.75
CA CYS A 66 8.84 -11.16 -5.80
C CYS A 66 8.54 -9.91 -6.66
N PHE A 67 8.50 -8.74 -6.05
CA PHE A 67 8.22 -7.47 -6.72
C PHE A 67 9.21 -7.17 -7.84
N THR A 68 10.49 -7.42 -7.63
CA THR A 68 11.52 -7.14 -8.64
C THR A 68 11.32 -7.92 -9.94
N ALA A 69 10.59 -9.05 -9.88
CA ALA A 69 10.28 -9.88 -11.05
C ALA A 69 8.83 -9.75 -11.51
N SER A 70 8.04 -8.86 -10.89
CA SER A 70 6.61 -8.71 -11.18
C SER A 70 6.35 -7.56 -12.16
N THR A 71 5.10 -7.48 -12.63
CA THR A 71 4.64 -6.37 -13.47
C THR A 71 4.01 -5.23 -12.67
N HIS A 72 3.98 -5.34 -11.34
CA HIS A 72 3.47 -4.28 -10.47
C HIS A 72 4.43 -3.10 -10.41
N GLU A 73 3.88 -1.89 -10.26
CA GLU A 73 4.65 -0.66 -10.14
C GLU A 73 4.95 -0.29 -8.69
N ALA A 74 4.18 -0.81 -7.75
CA ALA A 74 4.40 -0.56 -6.33
C ALA A 74 3.82 -1.68 -5.46
N LEU A 75 4.34 -1.79 -4.23
CA LEU A 75 3.76 -2.60 -3.16
C LEU A 75 3.20 -1.66 -2.10
N LEU A 76 2.02 -1.96 -1.57
CA LEU A 76 1.46 -1.28 -0.41
C LEU A 76 1.28 -2.31 0.70
N PHE A 77 2.04 -2.18 1.79
CA PHE A 77 1.85 -2.98 2.99
C PHE A 77 0.97 -2.22 3.97
N GLU A 78 -0.16 -2.80 4.32
CA GLU A 78 -1.07 -2.26 5.32
C GLU A 78 -0.91 -3.03 6.63
N TYR A 79 -0.72 -2.32 7.74
CA TYR A 79 -0.49 -2.92 9.06
C TYR A 79 -1.67 -2.68 9.99
N ASP A 80 -1.71 -3.41 11.10
CA ASP A 80 -2.70 -3.23 12.14
C ASP A 80 -2.57 -1.82 12.77
N MET A 81 -3.70 -1.31 13.28
CA MET A 81 -3.76 0.04 13.85
C MET A 81 -2.85 0.25 15.06
N ASP A 82 -2.48 -0.83 15.76
CA ASP A 82 -1.58 -0.78 16.90
C ASP A 82 -0.08 -0.79 16.52
N THR A 83 0.23 -0.87 15.23
CA THR A 83 1.60 -0.78 14.74
C THR A 83 2.15 0.62 14.99
N ASN A 84 3.31 0.72 15.63
CA ASN A 84 3.91 2.02 15.93
C ASN A 84 4.82 2.52 14.80
N ILE A 85 5.14 3.82 14.83
CA ILE A 85 5.96 4.48 13.81
C ILE A 85 7.36 3.86 13.74
N ASP A 86 7.97 3.52 14.89
CA ASP A 86 9.30 2.93 14.93
C ASP A 86 9.37 1.61 14.17
N ALA A 87 8.31 0.78 14.25
CA ALA A 87 8.23 -0.47 13.51
C ALA A 87 8.19 -0.24 11.99
N LEU A 88 7.41 0.77 11.54
CA LEU A 88 7.34 1.14 10.12
C LEU A 88 8.68 1.66 9.61
N TYR A 89 9.33 2.52 10.37
CA TYR A 89 10.66 3.05 10.04
C TYR A 89 11.69 1.94 9.89
N GLU A 90 11.68 0.99 10.82
CA GLU A 90 12.58 -0.17 10.78
C GLU A 90 12.39 -1.03 9.53
N VAL A 91 11.14 -1.24 9.13
CA VAL A 91 10.80 -1.96 7.90
C VAL A 91 11.35 -1.25 6.66
N THR A 92 11.16 0.08 6.57
CA THR A 92 11.69 0.85 5.44
C THR A 92 13.20 0.75 5.34
N GLU A 93 13.91 0.83 6.46
CA GLU A 93 15.37 0.69 6.50
C GLU A 93 15.82 -0.70 6.05
N LYS A 94 15.18 -1.75 6.52
CA LYS A 94 15.48 -3.13 6.13
C LYS A 94 15.29 -3.35 4.64
N ILE A 95 14.20 -2.84 4.07
CA ILE A 95 13.92 -2.95 2.64
C ILE A 95 15.00 -2.25 1.82
N GLU A 96 15.29 -1.00 2.13
CA GLU A 96 16.27 -0.21 1.38
C GLU A 96 17.69 -0.74 1.52
N LYS A 97 18.03 -1.33 2.66
CA LYS A 97 19.34 -1.96 2.88
C LYS A 97 19.48 -3.25 2.07
N LYS A 98 18.44 -4.10 2.04
CA LYS A 98 18.45 -5.35 1.31
C LYS A 98 18.36 -5.14 -0.20
N TYR A 99 17.56 -4.17 -0.63
CA TYR A 99 17.29 -3.86 -2.04
C TYR A 99 17.54 -2.37 -2.29
N PRO A 100 18.81 -1.95 -2.51
CA PRO A 100 19.13 -0.53 -2.72
C PRO A 100 18.44 0.12 -3.91
N GLU A 101 17.99 -0.68 -4.88
CA GLU A 101 17.22 -0.23 -6.04
C GLU A 101 15.78 0.15 -5.71
N LEU A 102 15.31 -0.22 -4.51
CA LEU A 102 13.96 0.11 -4.05
C LEU A 102 13.98 1.31 -3.10
N ILE A 103 12.87 2.03 -3.07
CA ILE A 103 12.62 3.09 -2.09
C ILE A 103 11.34 2.75 -1.34
N ALA A 104 11.34 2.98 -0.04
CA ALA A 104 10.20 2.67 0.83
C ALA A 104 9.79 3.91 1.62
N PHE A 105 8.48 4.16 1.65
CA PHE A 105 7.87 5.27 2.39
C PHE A 105 6.89 4.71 3.41
N TRP A 106 6.97 5.20 4.65
CA TRP A 106 6.00 4.84 5.69
C TRP A 106 5.01 5.97 5.93
N SER A 107 3.80 5.61 6.37
CA SER A 107 2.77 6.56 6.76
C SER A 107 2.00 6.01 7.96
N HIS A 108 1.50 6.90 8.82
CA HIS A 108 0.85 6.51 10.06
C HIS A 108 -0.28 7.49 10.41
N PRO A 109 -1.39 7.03 11.03
CA PRO A 109 -2.49 7.93 11.41
C PRO A 109 -2.10 9.05 12.38
N ASN A 110 -1.07 8.84 13.19
CA ASN A 110 -0.61 9.82 14.18
C ASN A 110 0.49 10.76 13.64
N GLU A 111 0.86 10.62 12.38
CA GLU A 111 1.87 11.49 11.77
C GLU A 111 1.19 12.65 11.05
N LYS A 112 1.76 13.87 11.17
CA LYS A 112 1.18 15.07 10.55
C LYS A 112 1.47 15.15 9.05
N GLU A 113 2.68 14.82 8.64
CA GLU A 113 3.13 14.96 7.25
C GLU A 113 2.87 13.71 6.42
N ASN A 114 3.04 12.53 7.03
CA ASN A 114 2.82 11.24 6.39
C ASN A 114 1.60 10.56 6.99
N ASN A 115 0.44 11.24 6.89
CA ASN A 115 -0.80 10.77 7.49
C ASN A 115 -1.59 9.88 6.55
N THR A 116 -1.98 8.71 7.05
CA THR A 116 -2.88 7.77 6.37
C THR A 116 -3.89 7.22 7.36
N PRO A 117 -5.07 6.78 6.90
CA PRO A 117 -6.05 6.15 7.80
C PRO A 117 -5.55 4.91 8.53
N LYS A 118 -4.57 4.21 7.95
CA LYS A 118 -3.96 3.01 8.55
C LYS A 118 -2.45 3.06 8.41
N PRO A 119 -1.68 2.45 9.35
CA PRO A 119 -0.24 2.36 9.21
C PRO A 119 0.12 1.60 7.93
N CYS A 120 1.00 2.16 7.11
CA CYS A 120 1.37 1.51 5.86
C CYS A 120 2.80 1.83 5.42
N VAL A 121 3.32 0.98 4.53
CA VAL A 121 4.60 1.18 3.86
C VAL A 121 4.37 0.97 2.36
N ILE A 122 4.81 1.93 1.55
CA ILE A 122 4.74 1.86 0.09
C ILE A 122 6.15 1.67 -0.44
N VAL A 123 6.33 0.66 -1.29
CA VAL A 123 7.62 0.32 -1.89
C VAL A 123 7.54 0.51 -3.40
N GLN A 124 8.52 1.19 -3.97
CA GLN A 124 8.61 1.46 -5.40
C GLN A 124 10.04 1.28 -5.89
N ASP A 125 10.20 1.14 -7.20
CA ASP A 125 11.51 1.18 -7.83
C ASP A 125 12.04 2.62 -7.82
N ARG A 126 13.26 2.80 -7.33
CA ARG A 126 13.86 4.14 -7.13
C ARG A 126 14.05 4.90 -8.45
N SER A 127 14.53 4.23 -9.49
CA SER A 127 14.75 4.90 -10.77
C SER A 127 13.43 5.26 -11.47
N THR A 128 12.43 4.39 -11.38
CA THR A 128 11.10 4.65 -11.93
C THR A 128 10.46 5.85 -11.23
N LEU A 129 10.54 5.93 -9.91
CA LEU A 129 10.00 7.08 -9.17
C LEU A 129 10.72 8.37 -9.55
N THR A 130 12.03 8.35 -9.69
CA THR A 130 12.82 9.50 -10.12
C THR A 130 12.36 10.00 -11.48
N ASP A 131 12.16 9.11 -12.45
CA ASP A 131 11.67 9.46 -13.78
C ASP A 131 10.25 10.05 -13.73
N LEU A 132 9.36 9.47 -12.93
CA LEU A 132 8.01 9.99 -12.74
C LEU A 132 8.01 11.40 -12.15
N ARG A 133 8.86 11.67 -11.17
CA ARG A 133 8.99 12.99 -10.56
C ARG A 133 9.46 14.03 -11.57
N LYS A 134 10.39 13.67 -12.44
CA LYS A 134 10.86 14.56 -13.52
C LYS A 134 9.74 14.88 -14.50
N GLN A 135 8.90 13.89 -14.85
CA GLN A 135 7.77 14.09 -15.77
C GLN A 135 6.75 15.09 -15.25
N VAL A 136 6.54 15.18 -13.92
CA VAL A 136 5.59 16.10 -13.30
C VAL A 136 6.25 17.38 -12.80
N GLY A 137 7.54 17.60 -13.08
CA GLY A 137 8.24 18.84 -12.75
C GLY A 137 8.82 18.89 -11.34
N PHE A 138 8.89 17.79 -10.61
CA PHE A 138 9.61 17.75 -9.33
C PHE A 138 11.11 17.64 -9.60
N GLU A 139 11.89 18.49 -8.93
CA GLU A 139 13.36 18.40 -8.96
C GLU A 139 13.82 17.43 -7.87
N ASP A 140 14.79 16.58 -8.23
CA ASP A 140 15.48 15.74 -7.26
C ASP A 140 16.53 16.58 -6.55
N GLU A 141 16.38 16.67 -5.25
CA GLU A 141 17.41 17.28 -4.40
C GLU A 141 18.43 16.24 -3.97
#